data_b54416a84c3030b69ba9b918d11882b2
#
_entry.id   b54416a84c3030b69ba9b918d11882b2
#
_cell.length_a   1.000
_cell.length_b   1.000
_cell.length_c   1.000
_cell.angle_alpha   90.00
_cell.angle_beta   90.00
_cell.angle_gamma   90.00
#
_symmetry.space_group_name_H-M   'P 1'
#
loop_
_entity.id
_entity.type
_entity.pdbx_description
1 polymer ?
#
loop_
_entity_poly.entity_id
_entity_poly.type
_entity_poly.pdbx_seq_one_letter_code
_entity_poly.pdbx_strand_id
1 'polypeptide(L)'
;MTKNTKSFVLPLAFIGVMFFSLGFALGINSVLVPVLKGSLEISSAESYLIIAATFIPFLIFGYPAGLTIKKIGYKRTMVLSFLMFAIAFGLFIPSASYESFPLFLLASFISGSANAYLQAAVNPYITILGPIDSAAKRISIMGICNKLAWPIPPLSLIHISEPTRQEAIS
;
A
#
# COMPACT_ATOMS: atom_id res chain seq x y z
N MET A 1 21.47 16.78 -30.73
CA MET A 1 20.62 15.56 -30.66
C MET A 1 19.65 15.73 -29.52
N THR A 2 18.48 16.28 -29.78
CA THR A 2 17.38 16.40 -28.78
C THR A 2 16.73 15.04 -28.60
N LYS A 3 17.21 14.26 -27.65
CA LYS A 3 16.62 12.98 -27.26
C LYS A 3 15.25 13.25 -26.66
N ASN A 4 14.22 12.76 -27.30
CA ASN A 4 12.81 12.80 -26.99
C ASN A 4 12.50 12.67 -25.48
N THR A 5 12.53 13.77 -24.75
CA THR A 5 12.23 13.85 -23.29
C THR A 5 10.75 13.54 -23.01
N LYS A 6 9.91 13.60 -24.02
CA LYS A 6 8.46 13.34 -23.89
C LYS A 6 8.12 11.86 -23.70
N SER A 7 9.00 10.92 -24.07
CA SER A 7 8.71 9.47 -24.02
C SER A 7 8.77 8.86 -22.62
N PHE A 8 9.42 9.50 -21.64
CA PHE A 8 9.62 8.94 -20.29
C PHE A 8 8.68 9.53 -19.23
N VAL A 9 8.06 10.68 -19.49
CA VAL A 9 7.21 11.37 -18.51
C VAL A 9 5.95 10.56 -18.19
N LEU A 10 5.30 10.03 -19.21
CA LEU A 10 4.07 9.26 -19.03
C LEU A 10 4.27 7.96 -18.24
N PRO A 11 5.25 7.07 -18.57
CA PRO A 11 5.57 5.93 -17.74
C PRO A 11 5.97 6.30 -16.31
N LEU A 12 6.71 7.39 -16.12
CA LEU A 12 7.12 7.88 -14.82
C LEU A 12 5.91 8.37 -13.98
N ALA A 13 4.95 9.04 -14.61
CA ALA A 13 3.71 9.46 -13.97
C ALA A 13 2.89 8.24 -13.48
N PHE A 14 2.76 7.19 -14.29
CA PHE A 14 2.09 5.95 -13.88
C PHE A 14 2.77 5.29 -12.68
N ILE A 15 4.10 5.28 -12.66
CA ILE A 15 4.84 4.74 -11.50
C ILE A 15 4.64 5.64 -10.28
N GLY A 16 4.58 6.95 -10.45
CA GLY A 16 4.24 7.90 -9.38
C GLY A 16 2.90 7.59 -8.75
N VAL A 17 1.87 7.32 -9.56
CA VAL A 17 0.55 6.89 -9.10
C VAL A 17 0.63 5.56 -8.34
N MET A 18 1.44 4.59 -8.80
CA MET A 18 1.63 3.32 -8.09
C MET A 18 2.29 3.52 -6.73
N PHE A 19 3.33 4.37 -6.62
CA PHE A 19 3.95 4.72 -5.34
C PHE A 19 3.01 5.48 -4.41
N PHE A 20 2.20 6.36 -4.96
CA PHE A 20 1.15 7.04 -4.23
C PHE A 20 0.13 6.03 -3.67
N SER A 21 -0.34 5.09 -4.50
CA SER A 21 -1.27 4.03 -4.08
C SER A 21 -0.68 3.14 -2.99
N LEU A 22 0.63 2.83 -3.06
CA LEU A 22 1.36 2.12 -2.00
C LEU A 22 1.33 2.88 -0.67
N GLY A 23 1.67 4.17 -0.69
CA GLY A 23 1.65 5.02 0.49
C GLY A 23 0.24 5.15 1.08
N PHE A 24 -0.75 5.32 0.22
CA PHE A 24 -2.16 5.40 0.60
C PHE A 24 -2.66 4.10 1.25
N ALA A 25 -2.33 2.93 0.69
CA ALA A 25 -2.68 1.63 1.27
C ALA A 25 -2.07 1.42 2.65
N LEU A 26 -0.80 1.81 2.84
CA LEU A 26 -0.17 1.79 4.17
C LEU A 26 -0.82 2.77 5.14
N GLY A 27 -1.24 3.94 4.66
CA GLY A 27 -1.98 4.94 5.42
C GLY A 27 -3.34 4.41 5.90
N ILE A 28 -4.08 3.70 5.06
CA ILE A 28 -5.34 3.03 5.43
C ILE A 28 -5.10 2.04 6.59
N ASN A 29 -4.09 1.19 6.48
CA ASN A 29 -3.78 0.23 7.54
C ASN A 29 -3.46 0.91 8.87
N SER A 30 -2.76 2.05 8.85
CA SER A 30 -2.42 2.80 10.07
C SER A 30 -3.64 3.37 10.79
N VAL A 31 -4.72 3.60 10.07
CA VAL A 31 -5.99 4.10 10.61
C VAL A 31 -6.91 2.97 11.05
N LEU A 32 -6.94 1.87 10.29
CA LEU A 32 -7.80 0.73 10.62
C LEU A 32 -7.46 0.09 11.97
N VAL A 33 -6.18 0.02 12.34
CA VAL A 33 -5.75 -0.56 13.61
C VAL A 33 -6.36 0.15 14.82
N PRO A 34 -6.25 1.48 15.00
CA PRO A 34 -6.87 2.16 16.15
C PRO A 34 -8.41 2.15 16.11
N VAL A 35 -9.03 2.21 14.91
CA VAL A 35 -10.50 2.12 14.78
C VAL A 35 -10.99 0.75 15.23
N LEU A 36 -10.36 -0.32 14.80
CA LEU A 36 -10.71 -1.67 15.22
C LEU A 36 -10.43 -1.93 16.70
N LYS A 37 -9.36 -1.34 17.23
CA LYS A 37 -9.08 -1.41 18.66
C LYS A 37 -10.22 -0.82 19.51
N GLY A 38 -10.85 0.26 19.02
CA GLY A 38 -12.00 0.88 19.68
C GLY A 38 -13.30 0.10 19.50
N SER A 39 -13.52 -0.53 18.34
CA SER A 39 -14.77 -1.21 18.00
C SER A 39 -14.84 -2.67 18.45
N LEU A 40 -13.71 -3.39 18.43
CA LEU A 40 -13.63 -4.83 18.72
C LEU A 40 -13.07 -5.12 20.12
N GLU A 41 -12.77 -4.10 20.93
CA GLU A 41 -12.13 -4.23 22.25
C GLU A 41 -10.85 -5.12 22.21
N ILE A 42 -10.13 -5.10 21.06
CA ILE A 42 -8.94 -5.92 20.87
C ILE A 42 -7.82 -5.53 21.84
N SER A 43 -7.20 -6.55 22.38
CA SER A 43 -6.04 -6.39 23.28
C SER A 43 -4.84 -5.78 22.55
N SER A 44 -3.89 -5.26 23.32
CA SER A 44 -2.62 -4.78 22.75
C SER A 44 -1.87 -5.88 21.99
N ALA A 45 -1.95 -7.12 22.45
CA ALA A 45 -1.35 -8.29 21.78
C ALA A 45 -1.95 -8.53 20.39
N GLU A 46 -3.27 -8.46 20.26
CA GLU A 46 -3.97 -8.59 18.97
C GLU A 46 -3.64 -7.46 18.01
N SER A 47 -3.43 -6.24 18.51
CA SER A 47 -2.95 -5.11 17.68
C SER A 47 -1.58 -5.38 17.08
N TYR A 48 -0.66 -6.02 17.83
CA TYR A 48 0.65 -6.43 17.31
C TYR A 48 0.53 -7.56 16.27
N LEU A 49 -0.46 -8.46 16.39
CA LEU A 49 -0.72 -9.50 15.39
C LEU A 49 -1.13 -8.87 14.03
N ILE A 50 -1.90 -7.79 14.03
CA ILE A 50 -2.26 -7.07 12.79
C ILE A 50 -1.01 -6.50 12.11
N ILE A 51 -0.14 -5.87 12.89
CA ILE A 51 1.13 -5.34 12.38
C ILE A 51 1.98 -6.49 11.83
N ALA A 52 2.11 -7.57 12.58
CA ALA A 52 2.85 -8.76 12.16
C ALA A 52 2.26 -9.36 10.87
N ALA A 53 0.94 -9.52 10.78
CA ALA A 53 0.25 -10.02 9.59
C ALA A 53 0.51 -9.14 8.35
N THR A 54 0.69 -7.83 8.53
CA THR A 54 1.00 -6.92 7.43
C THR A 54 2.47 -7.01 7.00
N PHE A 55 3.41 -7.22 7.92
CA PHE A 55 4.85 -7.17 7.61
C PHE A 55 5.51 -8.53 7.38
N ILE A 56 5.04 -9.61 8.01
CA ILE A 56 5.53 -10.98 7.78
C ILE A 56 5.52 -11.36 6.27
N PRO A 57 4.51 -10.99 5.47
CA PRO A 57 4.53 -11.25 4.04
C PRO A 57 5.75 -10.73 3.30
N PHE A 58 6.37 -9.63 3.73
CA PHE A 58 7.59 -9.13 3.10
C PHE A 58 8.75 -10.12 3.21
N LEU A 59 8.84 -10.79 4.36
CA LEU A 59 9.87 -11.82 4.57
C LEU A 59 9.58 -13.07 3.74
N ILE A 60 8.32 -13.49 3.68
CA ILE A 60 7.91 -14.73 3.01
C ILE A 60 7.89 -14.55 1.49
N PHE A 61 7.29 -13.45 0.99
CA PHE A 61 7.02 -13.24 -0.43
C PHE A 61 8.11 -12.48 -1.18
N GLY A 62 9.16 -12.00 -0.53
CA GLY A 62 10.28 -11.35 -1.21
C GLY A 62 10.91 -12.22 -2.30
N TYR A 63 11.21 -13.49 -1.98
CA TYR A 63 11.76 -14.44 -2.94
C TYR A 63 10.74 -14.89 -4.01
N PRO A 64 9.50 -15.35 -3.67
CA PRO A 64 8.46 -15.66 -4.64
C PRO A 64 8.13 -14.51 -5.59
N ALA A 65 8.12 -13.26 -5.13
CA ALA A 65 7.91 -12.09 -5.96
C ALA A 65 9.00 -11.96 -7.03
N GLY A 66 10.27 -12.17 -6.66
CA GLY A 66 11.37 -12.19 -7.61
C GLY A 66 11.24 -13.29 -8.69
N LEU A 67 10.80 -14.49 -8.31
CA LEU A 67 10.51 -15.58 -9.25
C LEU A 67 9.34 -15.23 -10.18
N THR A 68 8.30 -14.60 -9.65
CA THR A 68 7.15 -14.16 -10.43
C THR A 68 7.57 -13.12 -11.47
N ILE A 69 8.40 -12.15 -11.09
CA ILE A 69 8.95 -11.15 -12.02
C ILE A 69 9.74 -11.82 -13.15
N LYS A 70 10.56 -12.82 -12.83
CA LYS A 70 11.30 -13.58 -13.84
C LYS A 70 10.40 -14.30 -14.83
N LYS A 71 9.25 -14.83 -14.38
CA LYS A 71 8.31 -15.59 -15.22
C LYS A 71 7.39 -14.71 -16.06
N ILE A 72 6.79 -13.69 -15.48
CA ILE A 72 5.73 -12.90 -16.14
C ILE A 72 6.10 -11.43 -16.38
N GLY A 73 7.27 -11.00 -15.89
CA GLY A 73 7.79 -9.64 -16.04
C GLY A 73 7.21 -8.64 -15.04
N TYR A 74 7.83 -7.46 -14.96
CA TYR A 74 7.47 -6.40 -14.00
C TYR A 74 6.02 -5.95 -14.11
N LYS A 75 5.54 -5.61 -15.32
CA LYS A 75 4.20 -5.05 -15.53
C LYS A 75 3.10 -6.00 -15.06
N ARG A 76 3.18 -7.29 -15.41
CA ARG A 76 2.17 -8.27 -15.00
C ARG A 76 2.22 -8.55 -13.51
N THR A 77 3.41 -8.50 -12.89
CA THR A 77 3.55 -8.64 -11.44
C THR A 77 2.92 -7.45 -10.71
N MET A 78 3.03 -6.22 -11.24
CA MET A 78 2.32 -5.06 -10.70
C MET A 78 0.80 -5.21 -10.80
N VAL A 79 0.28 -5.68 -11.93
CA VAL A 79 -1.15 -5.96 -12.09
C VAL A 79 -1.63 -7.01 -11.09
N LEU A 80 -0.86 -8.09 -10.93
CA LEU A 80 -1.16 -9.13 -9.95
C LEU A 80 -1.24 -8.57 -8.53
N SER A 81 -0.29 -7.71 -8.14
CA SER A 81 -0.30 -7.10 -6.81
C SER A 81 -1.51 -6.16 -6.60
N PHE A 82 -1.94 -5.42 -7.62
CA PHE A 82 -3.17 -4.62 -7.52
C PHE A 82 -4.44 -5.48 -7.40
N LEU A 83 -4.50 -6.62 -8.08
CA LEU A 83 -5.59 -7.58 -7.89
C LEU A 83 -5.60 -8.15 -6.46
N MET A 84 -4.43 -8.46 -5.90
CA MET A 84 -4.32 -8.88 -4.51
C MET A 84 -4.77 -7.78 -3.54
N PHE A 85 -4.44 -6.51 -3.80
CA PHE A 85 -4.97 -5.38 -3.02
C PHE A 85 -6.49 -5.27 -3.11
N ALA A 86 -7.06 -5.42 -4.31
CA ALA A 86 -8.51 -5.38 -4.49
C ALA A 86 -9.22 -6.48 -3.68
N ILE A 87 -8.67 -7.69 -3.65
CA ILE A 87 -9.16 -8.79 -2.82
C ILE A 87 -9.04 -8.44 -1.33
N ALA A 88 -7.88 -7.94 -0.89
CA ALA A 88 -7.65 -7.58 0.50
C ALA A 88 -8.63 -6.49 0.98
N PHE A 89 -8.80 -5.43 0.19
CA PHE A 89 -9.76 -4.36 0.53
C PHE A 89 -11.21 -4.84 0.49
N GLY A 90 -11.55 -5.73 -0.45
CA GLY A 90 -12.85 -6.40 -0.48
C GLY A 90 -13.13 -7.23 0.78
N LEU A 91 -12.11 -7.85 1.37
CA LEU A 91 -12.21 -8.64 2.61
C LEU A 91 -12.29 -7.77 3.87
N PHE A 92 -11.75 -6.55 3.86
CA PHE A 92 -11.91 -5.64 5.00
C PHE A 92 -13.37 -5.24 5.25
N ILE A 93 -14.20 -5.13 4.19
CA ILE A 93 -15.62 -4.79 4.31
C ILE A 93 -16.38 -5.83 5.15
N PRO A 94 -16.40 -7.13 4.77
CA PRO A 94 -17.08 -8.14 5.58
C PRO A 94 -16.39 -8.36 6.94
N SER A 95 -15.08 -8.16 7.05
CA SER A 95 -14.41 -8.30 8.36
C SER A 95 -14.91 -7.28 9.39
N ALA A 96 -15.19 -6.05 8.92
CA ALA A 96 -15.78 -5.01 9.76
C ALA A 96 -17.27 -5.30 10.06
N SER A 97 -18.04 -5.77 9.05
CA SER A 97 -19.48 -6.05 9.21
C SER A 97 -19.77 -7.23 10.15
N TYR A 98 -18.91 -8.24 10.15
CA TYR A 98 -19.02 -9.42 11.01
C TYR A 98 -18.18 -9.32 12.30
N GLU A 99 -17.53 -8.19 12.52
CA GLU A 99 -16.61 -7.97 13.66
C GLU A 99 -15.59 -9.12 13.83
N SER A 100 -15.13 -9.67 12.71
CA SER A 100 -14.32 -10.88 12.68
C SER A 100 -12.82 -10.55 12.62
N PHE A 101 -12.15 -10.65 13.77
CA PHE A 101 -10.71 -10.46 13.90
C PHE A 101 -9.88 -11.42 13.00
N PRO A 102 -10.18 -12.74 12.88
CA PRO A 102 -9.44 -13.61 11.98
C PRO A 102 -9.55 -13.20 10.51
N LEU A 103 -10.73 -12.74 10.07
CA LEU A 103 -10.94 -12.29 8.69
C LEU A 103 -10.15 -11.00 8.42
N PHE A 104 -10.06 -10.12 9.42
CA PHE A 104 -9.23 -8.92 9.36
C PHE A 104 -7.74 -9.24 9.25
N LEU A 105 -7.24 -10.21 10.04
CA LEU A 105 -5.86 -10.67 9.93
C LEU A 105 -5.55 -11.24 8.55
N LEU A 106 -6.47 -12.02 7.98
CA LEU A 106 -6.33 -12.56 6.62
C LEU A 106 -6.26 -11.45 5.59
N ALA A 107 -7.15 -10.45 5.66
CA ALA A 107 -7.14 -9.29 4.78
C ALA A 107 -5.82 -8.51 4.89
N SER A 108 -5.33 -8.28 6.11
CA SER A 108 -4.04 -7.63 6.39
C SER A 108 -2.85 -8.40 5.81
N PHE A 109 -2.86 -9.73 5.93
CA PHE A 109 -1.84 -10.60 5.37
C PHE A 109 -1.83 -10.56 3.83
N ILE A 110 -2.99 -10.59 3.18
CA ILE A 110 -3.11 -10.47 1.72
C ILE A 110 -2.65 -9.09 1.26
N SER A 111 -3.04 -8.03 1.98
CA SER A 111 -2.61 -6.65 1.70
C SER A 111 -1.08 -6.50 1.83
N GLY A 112 -0.48 -7.07 2.87
CA GLY A 112 0.97 -7.12 3.06
C GLY A 112 1.68 -7.88 1.94
N SER A 113 1.12 -9.02 1.50
CA SER A 113 1.61 -9.79 0.37
C SER A 113 1.57 -8.99 -0.94
N ALA A 114 0.44 -8.33 -1.21
CA ALA A 114 0.28 -7.45 -2.36
C ALA A 114 1.34 -6.34 -2.38
N ASN A 115 1.59 -5.74 -1.21
CA ASN A 115 2.60 -4.69 -1.04
C ASN A 115 4.02 -5.23 -1.30
N ALA A 116 4.36 -6.43 -0.82
CA ALA A 116 5.65 -7.08 -1.07
C ALA A 116 5.88 -7.31 -2.57
N TYR A 117 4.89 -7.85 -3.29
CA TYR A 117 4.95 -8.05 -4.75
C TYR A 117 5.08 -6.74 -5.50
N LEU A 118 4.31 -5.71 -5.12
CA LEU A 118 4.34 -4.42 -5.79
C LEU A 118 5.70 -3.74 -5.60
N GLN A 119 6.23 -3.69 -4.39
CA GLN A 119 7.54 -3.10 -4.13
C GLN A 119 8.68 -3.85 -4.83
N ALA A 120 8.64 -5.19 -4.84
CA ALA A 120 9.62 -6.00 -5.56
C ALA A 120 9.64 -5.71 -7.07
N ALA A 121 8.49 -5.40 -7.66
CA ALA A 121 8.38 -5.09 -9.08
C ALA A 121 8.69 -3.62 -9.41
N VAL A 122 8.16 -2.67 -8.63
CA VAL A 122 8.22 -1.24 -8.95
C VAL A 122 9.61 -0.66 -8.69
N ASN A 123 10.27 -1.03 -7.59
CA ASN A 123 11.58 -0.48 -7.24
C ASN A 123 12.65 -0.73 -8.33
N PRO A 124 12.88 -1.98 -8.81
CA PRO A 124 13.82 -2.20 -9.91
C PRO A 124 13.32 -1.60 -11.24
N TYR A 125 12.02 -1.57 -11.47
CA TYR A 125 11.46 -1.03 -12.71
C TYR A 125 11.77 0.44 -12.91
N ILE A 126 11.79 1.25 -11.85
CA ILE A 126 12.18 2.66 -11.90
C ILE A 126 13.62 2.83 -12.38
N THR A 127 14.53 1.96 -11.96
CA THR A 127 15.94 2.07 -12.32
C THR A 127 16.18 1.83 -13.81
N ILE A 128 15.40 0.93 -14.41
CA ILE A 128 15.53 0.56 -15.83
C ILE A 128 14.72 1.44 -16.78
N LEU A 129 13.83 2.27 -16.27
CA LEU A 129 12.91 3.08 -17.09
C LEU A 129 13.56 4.31 -17.74
N GLY A 130 14.83 4.57 -17.53
CA GLY A 130 15.53 5.71 -18.11
C GLY A 130 17.03 5.70 -17.88
N PRO A 131 17.75 6.80 -18.17
CA PRO A 131 19.19 6.86 -17.97
C PRO A 131 19.61 6.55 -16.55
N ILE A 132 20.68 5.77 -16.39
CA ILE A 132 21.14 5.29 -15.09
C ILE A 132 21.57 6.46 -14.18
N ASP A 133 22.13 7.52 -14.76
CA ASP A 133 22.59 8.71 -14.05
C ASP A 133 21.47 9.46 -13.30
N SER A 134 20.21 9.31 -13.75
CA SER A 134 19.03 9.91 -13.13
C SER A 134 18.21 8.94 -12.27
N ALA A 135 18.67 7.70 -12.10
CA ALA A 135 17.93 6.68 -11.35
C ALA A 135 17.67 7.09 -9.89
N ALA A 136 18.70 7.58 -9.20
CA ALA A 136 18.59 8.05 -7.81
C ALA A 136 17.53 9.17 -7.67
N LYS A 137 17.54 10.15 -8.57
CA LYS A 137 16.55 11.23 -8.57
C LYS A 137 15.12 10.71 -8.75
N ARG A 138 14.92 9.73 -9.67
CA ARG A 138 13.60 9.12 -9.89
C ARG A 138 13.12 8.37 -8.66
N ILE A 139 13.98 7.57 -8.03
CA ILE A 139 13.65 6.84 -6.79
C ILE A 139 13.26 7.81 -5.69
N SER A 140 14.03 8.91 -5.51
CA SER A 140 13.73 9.92 -4.48
C SER A 140 12.38 10.59 -4.71
N ILE A 141 12.04 10.97 -5.93
CA ILE A 141 10.73 11.56 -6.28
C ILE A 141 9.60 10.58 -5.97
N MET A 142 9.76 9.30 -6.33
CA MET A 142 8.75 8.27 -6.06
C MET A 142 8.59 8.03 -4.55
N GLY A 143 9.71 8.05 -3.79
CA GLY A 143 9.68 7.98 -2.33
C GLY A 143 8.90 9.15 -1.71
N ILE A 144 9.03 10.36 -2.25
CA ILE A 144 8.26 11.53 -1.82
C ILE A 144 6.77 11.31 -2.11
N CYS A 145 6.40 10.86 -3.32
CA CYS A 145 5.01 10.55 -3.67
C CYS A 145 4.38 9.53 -2.70
N ASN A 146 5.12 8.49 -2.34
CA ASN A 146 4.68 7.49 -1.37
C ASN A 146 4.45 8.10 0.02
N LYS A 147 5.40 8.91 0.49
CA LYS A 147 5.31 9.54 1.82
C LYS A 147 4.23 10.62 1.92
N LEU A 148 3.96 11.34 0.84
CA LEU A 148 2.85 12.30 0.79
C LEU A 148 1.47 11.63 0.80
N ALA A 149 1.36 10.44 0.25
CA ALA A 149 0.11 9.69 0.24
C ALA A 149 -0.24 9.07 1.60
N TRP A 150 0.75 8.72 2.40
CA TRP A 150 0.58 8.01 3.68
C TRP A 150 -0.28 8.76 4.72
N PRO A 151 -0.14 10.07 4.94
CA PRO A 151 -0.96 10.80 5.90
C PRO A 151 -2.38 11.14 5.41
N ILE A 152 -2.71 10.93 4.14
CA ILE A 152 -4.02 11.31 3.59
C ILE A 152 -5.18 10.55 4.25
N PRO A 153 -5.18 9.21 4.39
CA PRO A 153 -6.25 8.50 5.08
C PRO A 153 -6.47 8.94 6.53
N PRO A 154 -5.44 9.07 7.39
CA PRO A 154 -5.63 9.57 8.75
C PRO A 154 -6.22 10.99 8.78
N LEU A 155 -5.74 11.91 7.93
CA LEU A 155 -6.24 13.27 7.87
C LEU A 155 -7.70 13.35 7.42
N SER A 156 -8.13 12.54 6.45
CA SER A 156 -9.52 12.51 6.02
C SER A 156 -10.48 12.02 7.11
N LEU A 157 -10.04 11.08 7.96
CA LEU A 157 -10.84 10.62 9.09
C LEU A 157 -10.97 11.66 10.20
N ILE A 158 -9.93 12.43 10.48
CA ILE A 158 -10.00 13.54 11.44
C ILE A 158 -11.06 14.54 10.98
N HIS A 159 -11.09 14.91 9.70
CA HIS A 159 -12.09 15.82 9.17
C HIS A 159 -13.52 15.27 9.20
N ILE A 160 -13.72 13.96 9.11
CA ILE A 160 -15.05 13.33 9.17
C ILE A 160 -15.53 13.22 10.62
N SER A 161 -14.62 13.04 11.58
CA SER A 161 -14.98 12.87 13.00
C SER A 161 -15.19 14.18 13.79
N GLU A 162 -14.58 15.28 13.35
CA GLU A 162 -14.71 16.58 14.04
C GLU A 162 -16.15 17.16 14.02
N PRO A 163 -16.90 17.20 12.89
CA PRO A 163 -18.25 17.75 12.90
C PRO A 163 -19.22 16.97 13.80
N THR A 164 -19.09 15.65 13.89
CA THR A 164 -19.92 14.79 14.73
C THR A 164 -19.71 15.05 16.23
N ARG A 165 -18.55 15.52 16.62
CA ARG A 165 -18.23 15.85 18.02
C ARG A 165 -18.77 17.21 18.45
N GLN A 166 -18.86 18.17 17.54
CA GLN A 166 -19.46 19.48 17.78
C GLN A 166 -20.97 19.41 17.90
N GLU A 167 -21.65 18.55 17.11
CA GLU A 167 -23.09 18.34 17.22
C GLU A 167 -23.51 17.60 18.51
N ALA A 168 -22.63 16.80 19.09
CA ALA A 168 -22.90 16.10 20.36
C ALA A 168 -22.74 16.97 21.61
N ILE A 169 -22.22 18.21 21.49
CA ILE A 169 -21.97 19.15 22.59
C ILE A 169 -22.99 20.32 22.55
N SER A 170 -23.72 20.47 21.47
CA SER A 170 -24.81 21.46 21.30
C SER A 170 -26.17 20.87 21.66
#